data_23a8ae804910aab729c1c57f78b8a370
#
_entry.id   23a8ae804910aab729c1c57f78b8a370
#
_cell.length_a   1.000
_cell.length_b   1.000
_cell.length_c   1.000
_cell.angle_alpha   90.00
_cell.angle_beta   90.00
_cell.angle_gamma   90.00
#
_symmetry.space_group_name_H-M   'P 1'
#
loop_
_entity.id
_entity.type
_entity.pdbx_description
1 polymer ?
#
loop_
_entity_poly.entity_id
_entity_poly.type
_entity_poly.pdbx_seq_one_letter_code
_entity_poly.pdbx_strand_id
1 'polypeptide(L)'
;MTHLHEEKLESQQVFKGVLLDVRKDRVRLPNGGESVREYIVHPGAVVIIAVLDDGRLLFENQYRYPLQRDFLELPAGKIDAGEAIETTARRELLEETGHVAGEWRYLGVMHPCIGYSDERIEIFLARGLKKVA
;
A
#
# COMPACT_ATOMS: atom_id res chain seq x y z
N MET A 1 24.60 -4.73 -11.90
CA MET A 1 24.81 -3.51 -11.12
C MET A 1 24.48 -2.31 -11.99
N THR A 2 23.85 -1.35 -11.45
CA THR A 2 23.42 -0.22 -12.22
C THR A 2 24.27 1.03 -11.90
N HIS A 3 24.53 1.83 -12.91
CA HIS A 3 25.22 3.10 -12.77
C HIS A 3 24.31 4.18 -12.12
N LEU A 4 23.09 3.81 -11.76
CA LEU A 4 22.12 4.71 -11.12
C LEU A 4 22.04 4.51 -9.60
N HIS A 5 22.75 3.50 -9.08
CA HIS A 5 22.69 3.19 -7.66
C HIS A 5 23.18 4.36 -6.80
N GLU A 6 22.43 4.65 -5.75
CA GLU A 6 22.77 5.66 -4.75
C GLU A 6 23.12 4.96 -3.43
N GLU A 7 24.22 5.34 -2.84
CA GLU A 7 24.68 4.73 -1.59
C GLU A 7 24.19 5.55 -0.40
N LYS A 8 23.54 4.89 0.56
CA LYS A 8 23.13 5.56 1.79
C LYS A 8 24.35 5.80 2.67
N LEU A 9 24.63 7.06 2.97
CA LEU A 9 25.71 7.49 3.85
C LEU A 9 25.24 7.68 5.29
N GLU A 10 24.01 8.22 5.46
CA GLU A 10 23.46 8.53 6.76
C GLU A 10 21.94 8.59 6.66
N SER A 11 21.25 8.17 7.72
CA SER A 11 19.79 8.19 7.77
C SER A 11 19.33 8.79 9.09
N GLN A 12 18.29 9.61 9.03
CA GLN A 12 17.71 10.26 10.19
C GLN A 12 16.20 10.16 10.12
N GLN A 13 15.56 9.72 11.22
CA GLN A 13 14.12 9.81 11.35
C GLN A 13 13.77 11.23 11.77
N VAL A 14 13.11 11.99 10.88
CA VAL A 14 12.82 13.40 11.13
C VAL A 14 11.40 13.62 11.66
N PHE A 15 10.51 12.66 11.48
CA PHE A 15 9.16 12.71 12.05
C PHE A 15 8.63 11.31 12.23
N LYS A 16 8.04 11.05 13.39
CA LYS A 16 7.35 9.81 13.69
C LYS A 16 6.01 10.15 14.31
N GLY A 17 4.94 10.03 13.52
CA GLY A 17 3.58 10.27 13.98
C GLY A 17 2.82 8.98 14.18
N VAL A 18 1.49 9.10 14.31
CA VAL A 18 0.61 7.94 14.38
C VAL A 18 0.63 7.18 13.06
N LEU A 19 0.68 7.90 11.94
CA LEU A 19 0.66 7.32 10.59
C LEU A 19 2.03 7.36 9.92
N LEU A 20 2.70 8.51 9.98
CA LEU A 20 3.89 8.75 9.15
C LEU A 20 5.19 8.46 9.89
N ASP A 21 6.10 7.83 9.17
CA ASP A 21 7.51 7.68 9.54
C ASP A 21 8.30 8.32 8.41
N VAL A 22 8.85 9.51 8.65
CA VAL A 22 9.54 10.31 7.63
C VAL A 22 11.03 10.27 7.88
N ARG A 23 11.80 9.91 6.85
CA ARG A 23 13.24 9.80 6.90
C ARG A 23 13.92 10.83 6.02
N LYS A 24 15.12 11.23 6.43
CA LYS A 24 16.00 12.06 5.63
C LYS A 24 17.34 11.38 5.57
N ASP A 25 17.76 11.03 4.36
CA ASP A 25 19.03 10.35 4.13
C ASP A 25 19.98 11.25 3.36
N ARG A 26 21.26 11.16 3.71
CA ARG A 26 22.32 11.69 2.88
C ARG A 26 22.86 10.54 2.04
N VAL A 27 22.96 10.74 0.73
CA VAL A 27 23.34 9.70 -0.22
C VAL A 27 24.53 10.14 -1.07
N ARG A 28 25.30 9.16 -1.52
CA ARG A 28 26.34 9.35 -2.52
C ARG A 28 25.77 8.98 -3.89
N LEU A 29 25.85 9.94 -4.81
CA LEU A 29 25.37 9.77 -6.17
C LEU A 29 26.35 8.95 -7.01
N PRO A 30 25.91 8.36 -8.13
CA PRO A 30 26.82 7.59 -9.02
C PRO A 30 28.02 8.37 -9.52
N ASN A 31 27.91 9.69 -9.64
CA ASN A 31 29.04 10.55 -10.09
C ASN A 31 29.97 10.93 -8.96
N GLY A 32 29.78 10.41 -7.75
CA GLY A 32 30.63 10.71 -6.59
C GLY A 32 30.17 11.90 -5.77
N GLY A 33 29.19 12.66 -6.24
CA GLY A 33 28.61 13.77 -5.48
C GLY A 33 27.69 13.29 -4.37
N GLU A 34 27.18 14.22 -3.59
CA GLU A 34 26.24 13.91 -2.50
C GLU A 34 24.93 14.67 -2.68
N SER A 35 23.86 14.08 -2.17
CA SER A 35 22.54 14.69 -2.18
C SER A 35 21.75 14.23 -0.98
N VAL A 36 20.54 14.75 -0.84
CA VAL A 36 19.61 14.41 0.25
C VAL A 36 18.37 13.77 -0.35
N ARG A 37 17.85 12.73 0.34
CA ARG A 37 16.59 12.09 0.00
C ARG A 37 15.66 12.16 1.20
N GLU A 38 14.43 12.58 0.96
CA GLU A 38 13.39 12.62 1.99
C GLU A 38 12.27 11.69 1.53
N TYR A 39 11.83 10.80 2.42
CA TYR A 39 10.84 9.80 2.04
C TYR A 39 10.09 9.26 3.24
N ILE A 40 8.96 8.63 2.95
CA ILE A 40 8.10 7.98 3.93
C ILE A 40 8.39 6.49 3.91
N VAL A 41 8.60 5.91 5.10
CA VAL A 41 8.66 4.45 5.28
C VAL A 41 7.24 3.97 5.58
N HIS A 42 6.74 3.05 4.78
CA HIS A 42 5.35 2.58 4.83
C HIS A 42 5.29 1.07 5.08
N PRO A 43 4.33 0.57 5.89
CA PRO A 43 4.25 -0.88 6.18
C PRO A 43 3.82 -1.72 4.98
N GLY A 44 3.31 -1.10 3.92
CA GLY A 44 2.69 -1.79 2.80
C GLY A 44 1.18 -1.88 2.99
N ALA A 45 0.49 -2.12 1.91
CA ALA A 45 -0.96 -2.23 1.87
C ALA A 45 -1.40 -3.33 0.93
N VAL A 46 -2.65 -3.71 1.02
CA VAL A 46 -3.32 -4.58 0.04
C VAL A 46 -4.48 -3.83 -0.57
N VAL A 47 -4.83 -4.19 -1.80
CA VAL A 47 -6.06 -3.76 -2.45
C VAL A 47 -6.74 -4.99 -3.04
N ILE A 48 -8.07 -5.04 -2.97
CA ILE A 48 -8.84 -6.18 -3.42
C ILE A 48 -9.77 -5.78 -4.57
N ILE A 49 -9.62 -6.45 -5.70
CA ILE A 49 -10.57 -6.37 -6.81
C ILE A 49 -11.58 -7.49 -6.55
N ALA A 50 -12.69 -7.15 -5.89
CA ALA A 50 -13.71 -8.10 -5.46
C ALA A 50 -14.84 -8.11 -6.47
N VAL A 51 -14.98 -9.22 -7.21
CA VAL A 51 -15.90 -9.35 -8.34
C VAL A 51 -17.11 -10.17 -7.93
N LEU A 52 -18.30 -9.58 -8.02
CA LEU A 52 -19.57 -10.27 -7.80
C LEU A 52 -19.89 -11.19 -8.98
N ASP A 53 -20.79 -12.14 -8.76
CA ASP A 53 -21.16 -13.14 -9.79
C ASP A 53 -21.68 -12.48 -11.08
N ASP A 54 -22.28 -11.31 -10.98
CA ASP A 54 -22.82 -10.59 -12.14
C ASP A 54 -21.78 -9.68 -12.81
N GLY A 55 -20.52 -9.73 -12.36
CA GLY A 55 -19.42 -8.94 -12.93
C GLY A 55 -19.23 -7.56 -12.33
N ARG A 56 -20.12 -7.12 -11.43
CA ARG A 56 -19.92 -5.84 -10.74
C ARG A 56 -18.80 -5.96 -9.71
N LEU A 57 -18.17 -4.83 -9.42
CA LEU A 57 -17.08 -4.76 -8.43
C LEU A 57 -17.60 -4.11 -7.15
N LEU A 58 -17.04 -4.55 -6.03
CA LEU A 58 -17.28 -3.88 -4.75
C LEU A 58 -16.37 -2.67 -4.64
N PHE A 59 -16.97 -1.54 -4.34
CA PHE A 59 -16.26 -0.30 -4.03
C PHE A 59 -16.75 0.23 -2.70
N GLU A 60 -15.96 1.10 -2.10
CA GLU A 60 -16.36 1.83 -0.90
C GLU A 60 -16.14 3.32 -1.11
N ASN A 61 -16.97 4.14 -0.48
CA ASN A 61 -16.73 5.58 -0.41
C ASN A 61 -15.92 5.86 0.83
N GLN A 62 -14.82 6.58 0.65
CA GLN A 62 -13.96 6.95 1.76
C GLN A 62 -13.62 8.42 1.70
N TYR A 63 -13.86 9.15 2.80
CA TYR A 63 -13.44 10.53 2.91
C TYR A 63 -11.93 10.58 3.07
N ARG A 64 -11.25 11.34 2.19
CA ARG A 64 -9.81 11.52 2.24
C ARG A 64 -9.50 12.94 2.71
N TYR A 65 -9.15 13.06 3.97
CA TYR A 65 -8.95 14.34 4.63
C TYR A 65 -7.96 15.26 3.89
N PRO A 66 -6.81 14.81 3.39
CA PRO A 66 -5.87 15.70 2.69
C PRO A 66 -6.48 16.40 1.48
N LEU A 67 -7.42 15.77 0.79
CA LEU A 67 -8.10 16.33 -0.37
C LEU A 67 -9.49 16.85 -0.04
N GLN A 68 -9.96 16.62 1.18
CA GLN A 68 -11.23 17.09 1.73
C GLN A 68 -12.44 16.74 0.87
N ARG A 69 -12.47 15.50 0.38
CA ARG A 69 -13.61 14.97 -0.36
C ARG A 69 -13.62 13.44 -0.32
N ASP A 70 -14.78 12.88 -0.70
CA ASP A 70 -14.95 11.44 -0.80
C ASP A 70 -14.35 10.91 -2.10
N PHE A 71 -13.86 9.68 -2.04
CA PHE A 71 -13.38 8.94 -3.20
C PHE A 71 -14.03 7.58 -3.22
N LEU A 72 -14.38 7.15 -4.42
CA LEU A 72 -14.83 5.78 -4.64
C LEU A 72 -13.59 4.91 -4.84
N GLU A 73 -13.37 3.98 -3.93
CA GLU A 73 -12.14 3.18 -3.88
C GLU A 73 -12.44 1.70 -3.78
N LEU A 74 -11.53 0.89 -4.28
CA LEU A 74 -11.55 -0.54 -4.02
C LEU A 74 -11.22 -0.78 -2.54
N PRO A 75 -11.76 -1.87 -1.94
CA PRO A 75 -11.38 -2.22 -0.57
C PRO A 75 -9.87 -2.36 -0.44
N ALA A 76 -9.31 -1.75 0.58
CA ALA A 76 -7.87 -1.70 0.77
C ALA A 76 -7.53 -1.47 2.24
N GLY A 77 -6.32 -1.84 2.65
CA GLY A 77 -5.89 -1.56 4.01
C GLY A 77 -4.41 -1.87 4.21
N LYS A 78 -3.86 -1.34 5.30
CA LYS A 78 -2.45 -1.52 5.63
C LYS A 78 -2.18 -2.94 6.15
N ILE A 79 -0.99 -3.44 5.85
CA ILE A 79 -0.52 -4.72 6.32
C ILE A 79 -0.04 -4.54 7.77
N ASP A 80 -0.58 -5.34 8.70
CA ASP A 80 -0.14 -5.33 10.07
C ASP A 80 1.23 -6.02 10.19
N ALA A 81 1.98 -5.66 11.22
CA ALA A 81 3.31 -6.22 11.45
C ALA A 81 3.24 -7.76 11.52
N GLY A 82 4.05 -8.42 10.70
CA GLY A 82 4.13 -9.88 10.66
C GLY A 82 2.95 -10.57 9.98
N GLU A 83 1.99 -9.84 9.45
CA GLU A 83 0.83 -10.40 8.80
C GLU A 83 1.17 -10.79 7.35
N ALA A 84 0.76 -11.99 6.92
CA ALA A 84 0.89 -12.39 5.52
C ALA A 84 -0.05 -11.57 4.66
N ILE A 85 0.36 -11.25 3.44
CA ILE A 85 -0.42 -10.36 2.57
C ILE A 85 -1.81 -10.90 2.26
N GLU A 86 -1.96 -12.21 2.04
CA GLU A 86 -3.29 -12.79 1.79
C GLU A 86 -4.18 -12.71 3.04
N THR A 87 -3.61 -12.90 4.22
CA THR A 87 -4.33 -12.75 5.48
C THR A 87 -4.86 -11.32 5.61
N THR A 88 -4.03 -10.33 5.29
CA THR A 88 -4.43 -8.92 5.27
C THR A 88 -5.59 -8.71 4.31
N ALA A 89 -5.50 -9.26 3.10
CA ALA A 89 -6.53 -9.08 2.08
C ALA A 89 -7.87 -9.66 2.55
N ARG A 90 -7.87 -10.86 3.10
CA ARG A 90 -9.09 -11.50 3.62
C ARG A 90 -9.70 -10.69 4.77
N ARG A 91 -8.87 -10.23 5.67
CA ARG A 91 -9.32 -9.44 6.83
C ARG A 91 -9.93 -8.12 6.37
N GLU A 92 -9.26 -7.40 5.49
CA GLU A 92 -9.75 -6.10 5.01
C GLU A 92 -11.05 -6.24 4.21
N LEU A 93 -11.18 -7.27 3.38
CA LEU A 93 -12.43 -7.50 2.65
C LEU A 93 -13.59 -7.69 3.61
N LEU A 94 -13.40 -8.49 4.63
CA LEU A 94 -14.44 -8.75 5.63
C LEU A 94 -14.77 -7.49 6.43
N GLU A 95 -13.76 -6.80 6.93
CA GLU A 95 -13.95 -5.61 7.76
C GLU A 95 -14.65 -4.48 6.99
N GLU A 96 -14.26 -4.25 5.74
CA GLU A 96 -14.75 -3.10 4.99
C GLU A 96 -16.04 -3.37 4.21
N THR A 97 -16.29 -4.61 3.82
CA THR A 97 -17.45 -4.92 2.97
C THR A 97 -18.38 -5.97 3.55
N GLY A 98 -18.01 -6.65 4.62
CA GLY A 98 -18.79 -7.74 5.19
C GLY A 98 -18.81 -8.99 4.32
N HIS A 99 -17.88 -9.14 3.38
CA HIS A 99 -17.81 -10.27 2.49
C HIS A 99 -16.60 -11.15 2.76
N VAL A 100 -16.77 -12.45 2.48
CA VAL A 100 -15.68 -13.40 2.31
C VAL A 100 -15.68 -13.86 0.86
N ALA A 101 -14.55 -14.43 0.42
CA ALA A 101 -14.42 -14.90 -0.96
C ALA A 101 -13.93 -16.34 -0.99
N GLY A 102 -14.44 -17.11 -1.93
CA GLY A 102 -14.05 -18.51 -2.11
C GLY A 102 -12.83 -18.67 -2.98
N GLU A 103 -12.49 -17.67 -3.79
CA GLU A 103 -11.36 -17.75 -4.72
C GLU A 103 -10.53 -16.49 -4.59
N TRP A 104 -9.21 -16.65 -4.42
CA TRP A 104 -8.26 -15.56 -4.30
C TRP A 104 -7.13 -15.76 -5.29
N ARG A 105 -6.75 -14.70 -5.98
CA ARG A 105 -5.60 -14.70 -6.89
C ARG A 105 -4.74 -13.47 -6.67
N TYR A 106 -3.46 -13.68 -6.43
CA TYR A 106 -2.50 -12.60 -6.34
C TYR A 106 -2.18 -12.09 -7.75
N LEU A 107 -2.29 -10.79 -7.97
CA LEU A 107 -2.07 -10.17 -9.28
C LEU A 107 -0.73 -9.45 -9.39
N GLY A 108 -0.10 -9.09 -8.29
CA GLY A 108 1.16 -8.38 -8.33
C GLY A 108 1.21 -7.19 -7.38
N VAL A 109 2.24 -6.38 -7.54
CA VAL A 109 2.50 -5.25 -6.66
C VAL A 109 2.55 -3.95 -7.46
N MET A 110 2.09 -2.87 -6.83
CA MET A 110 2.14 -1.52 -7.38
C MET A 110 2.85 -0.60 -6.39
N HIS A 111 3.63 0.32 -6.91
CA HIS A 111 4.29 1.35 -6.11
C HIS A 111 3.69 2.71 -6.46
N PRO A 112 2.80 3.27 -5.61
CA PRO A 112 2.03 4.46 -5.99
C PRO A 112 2.79 5.78 -5.86
N CYS A 113 3.83 5.84 -5.03
CA CYS A 113 4.48 7.11 -4.69
C CYS A 113 6.00 6.99 -4.70
N ILE A 114 6.58 6.50 -5.78
CA ILE A 114 7.99 6.15 -5.86
C ILE A 114 8.95 7.33 -5.65
N GLY A 115 8.47 8.55 -5.75
CA GLY A 115 9.31 9.73 -5.57
C GLY A 115 9.56 10.09 -4.10
N TYR A 116 8.67 9.67 -3.19
CA TYR A 116 8.81 10.07 -1.78
C TYR A 116 8.27 9.03 -0.78
N SER A 117 8.03 7.81 -1.22
CA SER A 117 7.60 6.72 -0.33
C SER A 117 8.05 5.38 -0.86
N ASP A 118 8.34 4.46 0.05
CA ASP A 118 8.59 3.07 -0.31
C ASP A 118 7.30 2.24 -0.29
N GLU A 119 6.15 2.87 -0.22
CA GLU A 119 4.86 2.18 -0.19
C GLU A 119 4.74 1.19 -1.33
N ARG A 120 4.25 0.00 -0.99
CA ARG A 120 3.84 -1.01 -1.97
C ARG A 120 2.39 -1.40 -1.69
N ILE A 121 1.65 -1.68 -2.75
CA ILE A 121 0.28 -2.16 -2.65
C ILE A 121 0.24 -3.52 -3.34
N GLU A 122 -0.07 -4.56 -2.57
CA GLU A 122 -0.24 -5.93 -3.09
C GLU A 122 -1.66 -6.06 -3.60
N ILE A 123 -1.83 -6.48 -4.84
CA ILE A 123 -3.12 -6.51 -5.53
C ILE A 123 -3.66 -7.91 -5.58
N PHE A 124 -4.88 -8.11 -5.08
CA PHE A 124 -5.57 -9.40 -5.10
C PHE A 124 -6.87 -9.31 -5.88
N LEU A 125 -7.20 -10.39 -6.60
CA LEU A 125 -8.51 -10.63 -7.17
C LEU A 125 -9.27 -11.58 -6.27
N ALA A 126 -10.52 -11.25 -5.96
CA ALA A 126 -11.39 -12.10 -5.14
C ALA A 126 -12.69 -12.40 -5.88
N ARG A 127 -13.09 -13.66 -5.92
CA ARG A 127 -14.33 -14.14 -6.53
C ARG A 127 -15.03 -15.11 -5.58
N GLY A 128 -16.24 -15.49 -5.94
CA GLY A 128 -17.04 -16.36 -5.07
C GLY A 128 -17.37 -15.63 -3.78
N LEU A 129 -17.84 -14.40 -3.91
CA LEU A 129 -18.14 -13.53 -2.78
C LEU A 129 -19.40 -13.97 -2.07
N LYS A 130 -19.36 -13.92 -0.73
CA LYS A 130 -20.50 -14.20 0.12
C LYS A 130 -20.56 -13.16 1.21
N LYS A 131 -21.71 -12.50 1.33
CA LYS A 131 -21.92 -11.54 2.41
C LYS A 131 -22.21 -12.30 3.70
N VAL A 132 -21.45 -12.00 4.75
CA VAL A 132 -21.56 -12.68 6.05
C VAL A 132 -21.73 -11.71 7.22
N ALA A 133 -21.58 -10.42 6.96
CA ALA A 133 -21.73 -9.41 8.03
C ALA A 133 -22.35 -8.12 7.53
#